data_5c51bb0e35f10b09339407210e5ff656
#
_entry.id   5c51bb0e35f10b09339407210e5ff656
#
_cell.length_a   1.000
_cell.length_b   1.000
_cell.length_c   1.000
_cell.angle_alpha   90.00
_cell.angle_beta   90.00
_cell.angle_gamma   90.00
#
_symmetry.space_group_name_H-M   'P 1'
#
loop_
_entity.id
_entity.type
_entity.pdbx_description
1 polymer ?
#
loop_
_entity_poly.entity_id
_entity_poly.type
_entity_poly.pdbx_seq_one_letter_code
_entity_poly.pdbx_strand_id
1 'polypeptide(L)'
;MHNQLDKMFENSRKDGKTVVIPFLPASWPESASTIDIVNAAGKGGASAIEIGWPFSDPMGDGPVNQRAYDTAIQNGCTGEVVIDLASQIRTTHPDLPIIIMGYFNPLLAYGPERWAKDAESAGVNGLICVDLPPQEALEITPILTKNSIHTIFLLAPTSTDDRIELVSEYGSGMIYCVSVVGITGARKTLSGLSLIHI
;
A
#
# COMPACT_ATOMS: atom_id res chain seq x y z
N MET A 1 5.73 -14.57 10.37
CA MET A 1 6.10 -13.16 10.16
C MET A 1 5.26 -12.29 11.08
N HIS A 2 5.85 -11.32 11.76
CA HIS A 2 5.14 -10.40 12.68
C HIS A 2 5.86 -9.06 12.69
N ASN A 3 5.26 -8.02 12.14
CA ASN A 3 5.85 -6.69 12.02
C ASN A 3 4.97 -5.58 12.62
N GLN A 4 5.24 -4.30 12.33
CA GLN A 4 4.47 -3.18 12.89
C GLN A 4 3.01 -3.18 12.43
N LEU A 5 2.70 -3.68 11.23
CA LEU A 5 1.33 -3.76 10.72
C LEU A 5 0.48 -4.72 11.56
N ASP A 6 1.03 -5.90 11.92
CA ASP A 6 0.35 -6.87 12.78
C ASP A 6 0.07 -6.27 14.16
N LYS A 7 1.09 -5.63 14.77
CA LYS A 7 0.97 -4.99 16.08
C LYS A 7 -0.10 -3.90 16.10
N MET A 8 -0.18 -3.11 15.01
CA MET A 8 -1.20 -2.08 14.87
C MET A 8 -2.60 -2.69 14.90
N PHE A 9 -2.86 -3.75 14.12
CA PHE A 9 -4.18 -4.40 14.10
C PHE A 9 -4.50 -5.10 15.43
N GLU A 10 -3.52 -5.73 16.08
CA GLU A 10 -3.72 -6.34 17.40
C GLU A 10 -4.11 -5.30 18.45
N ASN A 11 -3.41 -4.17 18.48
CA ASN A 11 -3.70 -3.08 19.41
C ASN A 11 -5.07 -2.46 19.13
N SER A 12 -5.39 -2.23 17.87
CA SER A 12 -6.70 -1.71 17.45
C SER A 12 -7.85 -2.61 17.91
N ARG A 13 -7.71 -3.94 17.76
CA ARG A 13 -8.72 -4.91 18.23
C ARG A 13 -8.86 -4.88 19.75
N LYS A 14 -7.76 -4.82 20.49
CA LYS A 14 -7.78 -4.73 21.97
C LYS A 14 -8.47 -3.47 22.47
N ASP A 15 -8.21 -2.36 21.79
CA ASP A 15 -8.73 -1.04 22.17
C ASP A 15 -10.15 -0.78 21.62
N GLY A 16 -10.67 -1.63 20.74
CA GLY A 16 -11.93 -1.41 20.04
C GLY A 16 -11.93 -0.17 19.14
N LYS A 17 -10.76 0.19 18.58
CA LYS A 17 -10.59 1.39 17.74
C LYS A 17 -10.49 1.02 16.27
N THR A 18 -11.04 1.88 15.41
CA THR A 18 -10.86 1.78 13.97
C THR A 18 -9.48 2.33 13.57
N VAL A 19 -8.80 1.64 12.67
CA VAL A 19 -7.55 2.13 12.06
C VAL A 19 -7.85 3.03 10.87
N VAL A 20 -7.05 4.08 10.71
CA VAL A 20 -7.09 4.96 9.55
C VAL A 20 -5.75 4.90 8.83
N ILE A 21 -5.77 4.53 7.56
CA ILE A 21 -4.58 4.36 6.70
C ILE A 21 -4.71 5.34 5.53
N PRO A 22 -4.16 6.56 5.62
CA PRO A 22 -4.18 7.48 4.49
C PRO A 22 -3.25 7.02 3.38
N PHE A 23 -3.71 7.19 2.13
CA PHE A 23 -2.92 6.99 0.91
C PHE A 23 -2.38 8.33 0.42
N LEU A 24 -1.13 8.35 -0.04
CA LEU A 24 -0.52 9.48 -0.74
C LEU A 24 0.50 9.00 -1.78
N PRO A 25 0.53 9.61 -2.98
CA PRO A 25 1.59 9.36 -3.96
C PRO A 25 2.93 9.89 -3.45
N ALA A 26 4.00 9.11 -3.60
CA ALA A 26 5.35 9.57 -3.31
C ALA A 26 5.74 10.76 -4.19
N SER A 27 6.48 11.72 -3.66
CA SER A 27 6.99 12.90 -4.38
C SER A 27 5.90 13.80 -5.00
N TRP A 28 4.69 13.81 -4.42
CA TRP A 28 3.58 14.66 -4.85
C TRP A 28 3.13 15.59 -3.71
N PRO A 29 2.78 16.87 -3.98
CA PRO A 29 2.89 17.58 -5.25
C PRO A 29 4.32 17.97 -5.63
N GLU A 30 5.25 17.95 -4.69
CA GLU A 30 6.68 18.21 -4.84
C GLU A 30 7.49 17.10 -4.17
N SER A 31 8.76 16.91 -4.57
CA SER A 31 9.60 15.83 -4.06
C SER A 31 9.72 15.81 -2.52
N ALA A 32 9.79 16.98 -1.88
CA ALA A 32 9.91 17.11 -0.42
C ALA A 32 8.59 16.95 0.34
N SER A 33 7.44 17.08 -0.33
CA SER A 33 6.12 17.15 0.33
C SER A 33 5.71 15.85 1.03
N THR A 34 6.20 14.70 0.59
CA THR A 34 5.81 13.39 1.14
C THR A 34 6.04 13.33 2.66
N ILE A 35 7.20 13.74 3.13
CA ILE A 35 7.55 13.69 4.56
C ILE A 35 6.67 14.62 5.38
N ASP A 36 6.40 15.83 4.89
CA ASP A 36 5.54 16.79 5.59
C ASP A 36 4.09 16.29 5.67
N ILE A 37 3.59 15.67 4.61
CA ILE A 37 2.23 15.10 4.59
C ILE A 37 2.15 13.91 5.57
N VAL A 38 3.16 13.03 5.60
CA VAL A 38 3.21 11.91 6.55
C VAL A 38 3.28 12.44 7.99
N ASN A 39 4.09 13.46 8.27
CA ASN A 39 4.15 14.10 9.58
C ASN A 39 2.80 14.68 10.00
N ALA A 40 2.08 15.31 9.08
CA ALA A 40 0.74 15.85 9.34
C ALA A 40 -0.28 14.72 9.57
N ALA A 41 -0.24 13.66 8.77
CA ALA A 41 -1.10 12.49 8.92
C ALA A 41 -0.88 11.79 10.27
N GLY A 42 0.38 11.59 10.69
CA GLY A 42 0.73 11.03 11.99
C GLY A 42 0.19 11.87 13.16
N LYS A 43 0.35 13.20 13.09
CA LYS A 43 -0.24 14.13 14.07
C LYS A 43 -1.77 14.10 14.06
N GLY A 44 -2.37 13.82 12.91
CA GLY A 44 -3.81 13.65 12.74
C GLY A 44 -4.37 12.32 13.23
N GLY A 45 -3.51 11.39 13.68
CA GLY A 45 -3.92 10.09 14.22
C GLY A 45 -3.94 8.96 13.18
N ALA A 46 -3.21 9.09 12.06
CA ALA A 46 -3.02 7.99 11.14
C ALA A 46 -2.42 6.77 11.84
N SER A 47 -3.02 5.60 11.64
CA SER A 47 -2.58 4.34 12.26
C SER A 47 -1.46 3.66 11.45
N ALA A 48 -1.45 3.86 10.16
CA ALA A 48 -0.43 3.45 9.19
C ALA A 48 -0.39 4.48 8.05
N ILE A 49 0.57 4.34 7.14
CA ILE A 49 0.62 5.15 5.92
C ILE A 49 0.74 4.23 4.70
N GLU A 50 0.02 4.56 3.65
CA GLU A 50 0.12 3.91 2.35
C GLU A 50 0.75 4.87 1.35
N ILE A 51 1.94 4.52 0.86
CA ILE A 51 2.72 5.32 -0.08
C ILE A 51 2.54 4.75 -1.48
N GLY A 52 1.96 5.55 -2.37
CA GLY A 52 1.83 5.19 -3.78
C GLY A 52 3.17 5.27 -4.51
N TRP A 53 3.59 4.18 -5.11
CA TRP A 53 4.75 4.14 -6.01
C TRP A 53 4.31 4.60 -7.41
N PRO A 54 4.74 5.77 -7.88
CA PRO A 54 4.29 6.32 -9.15
C PRO A 54 4.63 5.42 -10.34
N PHE A 55 3.68 5.29 -11.26
CA PHE A 55 3.81 4.52 -12.48
C PHE A 55 3.14 5.27 -13.65
N SER A 56 3.68 5.14 -14.86
CA SER A 56 3.18 5.84 -16.05
C SER A 56 1.83 5.33 -16.55
N ASP A 57 1.52 4.05 -16.25
CA ASP A 57 0.34 3.36 -16.77
C ASP A 57 -0.53 2.77 -15.64
N PRO A 58 -1.04 3.61 -14.70
CA PRO A 58 -1.70 3.15 -13.49
C PRO A 58 -3.17 2.79 -13.77
N MET A 59 -3.40 1.65 -14.44
CA MET A 59 -4.72 1.23 -14.95
C MET A 59 -5.80 1.06 -13.87
N GLY A 60 -5.42 0.79 -12.61
CA GLY A 60 -6.35 0.67 -11.48
C GLY A 60 -6.73 2.01 -10.87
N ASP A 61 -6.04 3.09 -11.21
CA ASP A 61 -6.22 4.40 -10.60
C ASP A 61 -7.12 5.33 -11.40
N GLY A 62 -7.85 6.18 -10.67
CA GLY A 62 -8.66 7.23 -11.27
C GLY A 62 -7.83 8.45 -11.68
N PRO A 63 -8.43 9.38 -12.45
CA PRO A 63 -7.70 10.48 -13.09
C PRO A 63 -7.02 11.44 -12.11
N VAL A 64 -7.41 11.46 -10.84
CA VAL A 64 -6.75 12.27 -9.80
C VAL A 64 -5.39 11.68 -9.45
N ASN A 65 -5.35 10.37 -9.14
CA ASN A 65 -4.11 9.67 -8.83
C ASN A 65 -3.20 9.60 -10.05
N GLN A 66 -3.74 9.36 -11.24
CA GLN A 66 -2.97 9.36 -12.50
C GLN A 66 -2.20 10.67 -12.68
N ARG A 67 -2.88 11.82 -12.54
CA ARG A 67 -2.21 13.14 -12.62
C ARG A 67 -1.17 13.34 -11.51
N ALA A 68 -1.44 12.83 -10.32
CA ALA A 68 -0.48 12.91 -9.22
C ALA A 68 0.77 12.07 -9.51
N TYR A 69 0.61 10.87 -10.08
CA TYR A 69 1.72 10.02 -10.51
C TYR A 69 2.52 10.65 -11.64
N ASP A 70 1.86 11.23 -12.65
CA ASP A 70 2.54 11.97 -13.74
C ASP A 70 3.42 13.10 -13.16
N THR A 71 2.86 13.88 -12.22
CA THR A 71 3.60 14.95 -11.54
C THR A 71 4.79 14.38 -10.76
N ALA A 72 4.59 13.31 -10.00
CA ALA A 72 5.65 12.69 -9.20
C ALA A 72 6.78 12.14 -10.08
N ILE A 73 6.46 11.54 -11.22
CA ILE A 73 7.44 11.06 -12.21
C ILE A 73 8.24 12.25 -12.77
N GLN A 74 7.56 13.36 -13.12
CA GLN A 74 8.22 14.59 -13.58
C GLN A 74 9.13 15.20 -12.50
N ASN A 75 8.78 15.03 -11.23
CA ASN A 75 9.61 15.40 -10.08
C ASN A 75 10.80 14.44 -9.84
N GLY A 76 10.98 13.42 -10.70
CA GLY A 76 12.08 12.47 -10.62
C GLY A 76 11.85 11.30 -9.64
N CYS A 77 10.60 11.00 -9.28
CA CYS A 77 10.29 9.87 -8.40
C CYS A 77 10.57 8.54 -9.11
N THR A 78 11.50 7.77 -8.58
CA THR A 78 11.83 6.40 -9.00
C THR A 78 11.54 5.42 -7.86
N GLY A 79 11.70 4.11 -8.10
CA GLY A 79 11.58 3.11 -7.04
C GLY A 79 12.58 3.31 -5.90
N GLU A 80 13.81 3.73 -6.22
CA GLU A 80 14.83 4.05 -5.23
C GLU A 80 14.43 5.26 -4.38
N VAL A 81 13.81 6.29 -4.97
CA VAL A 81 13.28 7.45 -4.24
C VAL A 81 12.16 7.03 -3.28
N VAL A 82 11.28 6.12 -3.69
CA VAL A 82 10.21 5.60 -2.81
C VAL A 82 10.79 4.86 -1.61
N ILE A 83 11.82 4.03 -1.81
CA ILE A 83 12.53 3.33 -0.73
C ILE A 83 13.23 4.31 0.21
N ASP A 84 13.89 5.33 -0.34
CA ASP A 84 14.54 6.37 0.47
C ASP A 84 13.53 7.16 1.32
N LEU A 85 12.39 7.54 0.74
CA LEU A 85 11.28 8.16 1.48
C LEU A 85 10.76 7.26 2.62
N ALA A 86 10.61 5.94 2.38
CA ALA A 86 10.22 5.01 3.43
C ALA A 86 11.25 4.97 4.58
N SER A 87 12.55 4.98 4.27
CA SER A 87 13.63 5.05 5.25
C SER A 87 13.59 6.35 6.08
N GLN A 88 13.35 7.49 5.44
CA GLN A 88 13.19 8.78 6.12
C GLN A 88 11.96 8.78 7.04
N ILE A 89 10.82 8.24 6.56
CA ILE A 89 9.61 8.08 7.38
C ILE A 89 9.90 7.19 8.59
N ARG A 90 10.58 6.06 8.41
CA ARG A 90 10.94 5.15 9.49
C ARG A 90 11.82 5.82 10.56
N THR A 91 12.73 6.70 10.15
CA THR A 91 13.58 7.47 11.08
C THR A 91 12.76 8.41 11.95
N THR A 92 11.75 9.07 11.40
CA THR A 92 10.92 10.05 12.11
C THR A 92 9.72 9.41 12.83
N HIS A 93 9.26 8.27 12.33
CA HIS A 93 8.10 7.53 12.84
C HIS A 93 8.45 6.03 13.01
N PRO A 94 9.22 5.66 14.05
CA PRO A 94 9.78 4.31 14.22
C PRO A 94 8.72 3.21 14.32
N ASP A 95 7.52 3.52 14.81
CA ASP A 95 6.45 2.54 15.04
C ASP A 95 5.33 2.60 13.98
N LEU A 96 5.31 3.61 13.09
CA LEU A 96 4.25 3.78 12.09
C LEU A 96 4.37 2.70 11.01
N PRO A 97 3.38 1.83 10.77
CA PRO A 97 3.41 0.90 9.66
C PRO A 97 3.44 1.63 8.32
N ILE A 98 4.31 1.14 7.42
CA ILE A 98 4.48 1.68 6.06
C ILE A 98 4.07 0.59 5.06
N ILE A 99 3.11 0.92 4.22
CA ILE A 99 2.67 0.07 3.11
C ILE A 99 3.05 0.77 1.81
N ILE A 100 3.66 0.05 0.87
CA ILE A 100 3.87 0.56 -0.49
C ILE A 100 2.76 0.00 -1.37
N MET A 101 2.09 0.86 -2.13
CA MET A 101 1.15 0.47 -3.17
C MET A 101 1.73 0.82 -4.54
N GLY A 102 1.77 -0.15 -5.45
CA GLY A 102 2.30 0.04 -6.79
C GLY A 102 1.80 -1.00 -7.78
N TYR A 103 2.51 -1.12 -8.88
CA TYR A 103 2.21 -2.01 -9.99
C TYR A 103 3.35 -2.99 -10.24
N PHE A 104 3.03 -4.09 -10.92
CA PHE A 104 3.96 -5.19 -11.08
C PHE A 104 5.16 -4.85 -11.97
N ASN A 105 4.97 -4.09 -13.05
CA ASN A 105 6.05 -3.70 -13.94
C ASN A 105 7.18 -2.90 -13.24
N PRO A 106 6.92 -1.85 -12.43
CA PRO A 106 7.95 -1.21 -11.63
C PRO A 106 8.68 -2.15 -10.68
N LEU A 107 7.97 -3.07 -10.05
CA LEU A 107 8.57 -4.08 -9.16
C LEU A 107 9.51 -5.02 -9.93
N LEU A 108 9.09 -5.49 -11.11
CA LEU A 108 9.93 -6.33 -11.99
C LEU A 108 11.17 -5.56 -12.47
N ALA A 109 11.00 -4.29 -12.87
CA ALA A 109 12.10 -3.45 -13.33
C ALA A 109 13.14 -3.17 -12.22
N TYR A 110 12.70 -3.02 -10.98
CA TYR A 110 13.59 -2.87 -9.81
C TYR A 110 14.30 -4.19 -9.49
N GLY A 111 13.67 -5.32 -9.75
CA GLY A 111 14.06 -6.66 -9.33
C GLY A 111 13.47 -7.04 -7.98
N PRO A 112 12.52 -8.00 -7.92
CA PRO A 112 11.77 -8.32 -6.70
C PRO A 112 12.63 -8.64 -5.48
N GLU A 113 13.71 -9.40 -5.64
CA GLU A 113 14.62 -9.76 -4.55
C GLU A 113 15.40 -8.54 -4.03
N ARG A 114 15.84 -7.66 -4.93
CA ARG A 114 16.53 -6.43 -4.57
C ARG A 114 15.56 -5.51 -3.85
N TRP A 115 14.38 -5.30 -4.43
CA TRP A 115 13.35 -4.44 -3.84
C TRP A 115 12.97 -4.91 -2.44
N ALA A 116 12.74 -6.21 -2.24
CA ALA A 116 12.34 -6.74 -0.94
C ALA A 116 13.40 -6.50 0.16
N LYS A 117 14.69 -6.64 -0.16
CA LYS A 117 15.79 -6.34 0.77
C LYS A 117 15.87 -4.85 1.10
N ASP A 118 15.78 -4.00 0.07
CA ASP A 118 15.86 -2.56 0.23
C ASP A 118 14.64 -2.06 1.03
N ALA A 119 13.44 -2.59 0.76
CA ALA A 119 12.19 -2.27 1.44
C ALA A 119 12.22 -2.73 2.92
N GLU A 120 12.72 -3.94 3.22
CA GLU A 120 12.92 -4.40 4.59
C GLU A 120 13.86 -3.47 5.35
N SER A 121 15.00 -3.13 4.75
CA SER A 121 15.98 -2.22 5.34
C SER A 121 15.42 -0.81 5.59
N ALA A 122 14.53 -0.34 4.71
CA ALA A 122 13.81 0.93 4.86
C ALA A 122 12.64 0.85 5.86
N GLY A 123 12.31 -0.34 6.37
CA GLY A 123 11.25 -0.55 7.34
C GLY A 123 9.84 -0.61 6.75
N VAL A 124 9.69 -0.96 5.46
CA VAL A 124 8.39 -1.23 4.83
C VAL A 124 7.78 -2.49 5.43
N ASN A 125 6.47 -2.48 5.68
CA ASN A 125 5.76 -3.56 6.35
C ASN A 125 4.84 -4.36 5.42
N GLY A 126 4.43 -3.81 4.30
CA GLY A 126 3.55 -4.48 3.34
C GLY A 126 3.68 -3.91 1.94
N LEU A 127 3.35 -4.74 0.96
CA LEU A 127 3.23 -4.38 -0.45
C LEU A 127 1.80 -4.68 -0.93
N ILE A 128 1.18 -3.70 -1.54
CA ILE A 128 -0.01 -3.84 -2.38
C ILE A 128 0.46 -3.72 -3.83
N CYS A 129 0.38 -4.82 -4.59
CA CYS A 129 0.62 -4.80 -6.02
C CYS A 129 -0.72 -4.92 -6.73
N VAL A 130 -1.21 -3.80 -7.30
CA VAL A 130 -2.61 -3.63 -7.73
C VAL A 130 -3.01 -4.61 -8.84
N ASP A 131 -2.09 -4.90 -9.75
CA ASP A 131 -2.26 -5.75 -10.93
C ASP A 131 -1.66 -7.17 -10.80
N LEU A 132 -1.24 -7.56 -9.58
CA LEU A 132 -0.69 -8.89 -9.32
C LEU A 132 -1.72 -9.78 -8.60
N PRO A 133 -2.38 -10.71 -9.31
CA PRO A 133 -3.33 -11.63 -8.70
C PRO A 133 -2.61 -12.73 -7.88
N PRO A 134 -3.27 -13.36 -6.87
CA PRO A 134 -2.65 -14.39 -6.04
C PRO A 134 -2.03 -15.55 -6.83
N GLN A 135 -2.66 -15.94 -7.93
CA GLN A 135 -2.17 -17.04 -8.77
C GLN A 135 -0.81 -16.75 -9.41
N GLU A 136 -0.54 -15.47 -9.72
CA GLU A 136 0.71 -15.01 -10.34
C GLU A 136 1.73 -14.55 -9.30
N ALA A 137 1.29 -14.37 -8.05
CA ALA A 137 2.15 -13.92 -6.95
C ALA A 137 2.98 -15.04 -6.29
N LEU A 138 2.86 -16.30 -6.75
CA LEU A 138 3.50 -17.48 -6.14
C LEU A 138 5.02 -17.36 -6.06
N GLU A 139 5.66 -16.67 -7.00
CA GLU A 139 7.10 -16.43 -6.98
C GLU A 139 7.50 -15.22 -6.13
N ILE A 140 6.60 -14.24 -6.00
CA ILE A 140 6.86 -12.98 -5.31
C ILE A 140 6.60 -13.10 -3.80
N THR A 141 5.49 -13.73 -3.41
CA THR A 141 5.09 -13.86 -2.00
C THR A 141 6.17 -14.48 -1.11
N PRO A 142 6.89 -15.56 -1.49
CA PRO A 142 7.98 -16.11 -0.68
C PRO A 142 9.15 -15.12 -0.48
N ILE A 143 9.46 -14.31 -1.51
CA ILE A 143 10.51 -13.29 -1.46
C ILE A 143 10.12 -12.21 -0.43
N LEU A 144 8.89 -11.70 -0.48
CA LEU A 144 8.38 -10.71 0.46
C LEU A 144 8.34 -11.27 1.90
N THR A 145 7.80 -12.47 2.07
CA THR A 145 7.72 -13.15 3.38
C THR A 145 9.09 -13.32 4.02
N LYS A 146 10.10 -13.72 3.25
CA LYS A 146 11.48 -13.85 3.72
C LYS A 146 12.08 -12.55 4.25
N ASN A 147 11.64 -11.42 3.71
CA ASN A 147 12.06 -10.07 4.10
C ASN A 147 11.04 -9.37 5.01
N SER A 148 10.19 -10.13 5.71
CA SER A 148 9.21 -9.61 6.70
C SER A 148 8.22 -8.58 6.14
N ILE A 149 7.91 -8.66 4.84
CA ILE A 149 6.96 -7.78 4.13
C ILE A 149 5.69 -8.58 3.84
N HIS A 150 4.55 -8.05 4.24
CA HIS A 150 3.25 -8.64 3.95
C HIS A 150 2.88 -8.47 2.47
N THR A 151 2.31 -9.53 1.88
CA THR A 151 1.67 -9.47 0.56
C THR A 151 0.19 -9.19 0.76
N ILE A 152 -0.24 -7.98 0.43
CA ILE A 152 -1.61 -7.52 0.63
C ILE A 152 -2.36 -7.58 -0.70
N PHE A 153 -3.38 -8.43 -0.77
CA PHE A 153 -4.20 -8.58 -1.98
C PHE A 153 -5.50 -7.78 -1.89
N LEU A 154 -6.04 -7.49 -3.09
CA LEU A 154 -7.30 -6.80 -3.24
C LEU A 154 -8.44 -7.79 -3.46
N LEU A 155 -9.57 -7.55 -2.78
CA LEU A 155 -10.86 -8.15 -3.09
C LEU A 155 -11.85 -7.06 -3.52
N ALA A 156 -12.66 -7.38 -4.52
CA ALA A 156 -13.73 -6.52 -5.01
C ALA A 156 -15.08 -7.16 -4.70
N PRO A 157 -16.20 -6.41 -4.76
CA PRO A 157 -17.55 -6.98 -4.58
C PRO A 157 -17.91 -8.08 -5.58
N THR A 158 -17.17 -8.16 -6.69
CA THR A 158 -17.31 -9.17 -7.74
C THR A 158 -16.35 -10.35 -7.58
N SER A 159 -15.55 -10.38 -6.50
CA SER A 159 -14.63 -11.50 -6.25
C SER A 159 -15.42 -12.77 -5.95
N THR A 160 -15.02 -13.88 -6.59
CA THR A 160 -15.59 -15.20 -6.38
C THR A 160 -15.07 -15.84 -5.09
N ASP A 161 -15.76 -16.89 -4.60
CA ASP A 161 -15.33 -17.64 -3.41
C ASP A 161 -13.92 -18.22 -3.61
N ASP A 162 -13.63 -18.82 -4.78
CA ASP A 162 -12.28 -19.32 -5.11
C ASP A 162 -11.21 -18.23 -5.02
N ARG A 163 -11.55 -16.99 -5.41
CA ARG A 163 -10.64 -15.83 -5.28
C ARG A 163 -10.41 -15.46 -3.83
N ILE A 164 -11.46 -15.52 -3.01
CA ILE A 164 -11.37 -15.22 -1.57
C ILE A 164 -10.49 -16.28 -0.88
N GLU A 165 -10.66 -17.56 -1.23
CA GLU A 165 -9.81 -18.65 -0.71
C GLU A 165 -8.35 -18.43 -1.04
N LEU A 166 -8.01 -18.14 -2.29
CA LEU A 166 -6.64 -17.88 -2.72
C LEU A 166 -6.02 -16.65 -2.01
N VAL A 167 -6.80 -15.58 -1.86
CA VAL A 167 -6.35 -14.39 -1.11
C VAL A 167 -6.11 -14.73 0.35
N SER A 168 -6.94 -15.57 0.96
CA SER A 168 -6.77 -16.04 2.34
C SER A 168 -5.54 -16.94 2.51
N GLU A 169 -5.21 -17.75 1.50
CA GLU A 169 -4.07 -18.67 1.53
C GLU A 169 -2.74 -17.94 1.34
N TYR A 170 -2.65 -17.05 0.36
CA TYR A 170 -1.40 -16.41 -0.05
C TYR A 170 -1.20 -15.00 0.49
N GLY A 171 -2.27 -14.34 0.97
CA GLY A 171 -2.21 -13.00 1.54
C GLY A 171 -1.76 -12.99 2.99
N SER A 172 -1.30 -11.82 3.44
CA SER A 172 -0.91 -11.61 4.83
C SER A 172 -1.04 -10.15 5.25
N GLY A 173 -1.06 -9.89 6.57
CA GLY A 173 -1.19 -8.56 7.15
C GLY A 173 -2.63 -8.06 7.14
N MET A 174 -3.17 -7.76 5.99
CA MET A 174 -4.57 -7.35 5.80
C MET A 174 -5.08 -7.73 4.41
N ILE A 175 -6.40 -7.64 4.22
CA ILE A 175 -7.05 -7.72 2.91
C ILE A 175 -7.55 -6.31 2.55
N TYR A 176 -7.23 -5.84 1.34
CA TYR A 176 -7.74 -4.59 0.82
C TYR A 176 -9.10 -4.82 0.12
N CYS A 177 -10.19 -4.48 0.80
CA CYS A 177 -11.53 -4.60 0.22
C CYS A 177 -11.89 -3.33 -0.56
N VAL A 178 -11.97 -3.45 -1.89
CA VAL A 178 -12.46 -2.37 -2.75
C VAL A 178 -13.97 -2.26 -2.58
N SER A 179 -14.44 -1.19 -1.97
CA SER A 179 -15.85 -1.00 -1.63
C SER A 179 -16.76 -0.68 -2.82
N VAL A 180 -16.19 -0.31 -3.97
CA VAL A 180 -16.94 0.10 -5.17
C VAL A 180 -16.25 -0.41 -6.43
N VAL A 181 -17.02 -1.00 -7.33
CA VAL A 181 -16.54 -1.40 -8.66
C VAL A 181 -16.23 -0.18 -9.51
N GLY A 182 -15.04 -0.15 -10.14
CA GLY A 182 -14.56 0.93 -11.02
C GLY A 182 -13.30 1.62 -10.48
N ILE A 183 -12.85 2.63 -11.21
CA ILE A 183 -11.64 3.38 -10.87
C ILE A 183 -11.83 4.26 -9.62
N THR A 184 -10.73 4.56 -8.92
CA THR A 184 -10.70 5.43 -7.74
C THR A 184 -11.14 6.86 -8.07
N GLY A 185 -11.83 7.51 -7.13
CA GLY A 185 -12.26 8.91 -7.28
C GLY A 185 -13.30 9.35 -6.27
N ALA A 186 -13.44 10.66 -6.07
CA ALA A 186 -14.43 11.24 -5.18
C ALA A 186 -15.86 10.95 -5.66
N ARG A 187 -16.72 10.49 -4.75
CA ARG A 187 -18.13 10.17 -5.02
C ARG A 187 -19.04 10.92 -4.05
N LYS A 188 -20.27 11.19 -4.49
CA LYS A 188 -21.27 11.90 -3.68
C LYS A 188 -22.04 10.96 -2.74
N THR A 189 -22.02 9.65 -2.98
CA THR A 189 -22.74 8.65 -2.18
C THR A 189 -21.87 7.42 -1.96
N LEU A 190 -21.96 6.82 -0.77
CA LEU A 190 -21.37 5.52 -0.46
C LEU A 190 -22.22 4.40 -1.07
N SER A 191 -21.58 3.30 -1.48
CA SER A 191 -22.32 2.10 -1.90
C SER A 191 -22.99 1.44 -0.69
N GLY A 192 -24.10 0.72 -0.94
CA GLY A 192 -24.75 -0.07 0.12
C GLY A 192 -23.82 -1.09 0.77
N LEU A 193 -22.84 -1.62 0.04
CA LEU A 193 -21.82 -2.54 0.55
C LEU A 193 -20.86 -1.85 1.55
N SER A 194 -20.48 -0.60 1.31
CA SER A 194 -19.66 0.16 2.27
C SER A 194 -20.36 0.39 3.60
N LEU A 195 -21.71 0.43 3.62
CA LEU A 195 -22.51 0.64 4.82
C LEU A 195 -22.74 -0.67 5.61
N ILE A 196 -22.57 -1.85 4.99
CA ILE A 196 -22.74 -3.14 5.65
C ILE A 196 -21.51 -3.51 6.50
N HIS A 197 -20.36 -2.93 6.23
CA HIS A 197 -19.07 -3.25 6.88
C HIS A 197 -18.61 -2.18 7.88
N ILE A 198 -19.43 -1.20 8.17
CA ILE A 198 -19.32 -0.26 9.27
C ILE A 198 -20.23 -0.73 10.40
#